data_0301aff37638e1c09c42eb0d23718e95
#
_entry.id   0301aff37638e1c09c42eb0d23718e95
#
_cell.length_a   1.000
_cell.length_b   1.000
_cell.length_c   1.000
_cell.angle_alpha   90.00
_cell.angle_beta   90.00
_cell.angle_gamma   90.00
#
_symmetry.space_group_name_H-M   'P 1'
#
loop_
_entity.id
_entity.type
_entity.pdbx_description
1 polymer ?
#
loop_
_entity_poly.entity_id
_entity_poly.type
_entity_poly.pdbx_seq_one_letter_code
_entity_poly.pdbx_strand_id
1 'polypeptide(L)'
;AAAQVYFNKDLANINEAEAATLAGVLPAPSRYNPVYSAANAEMRRGYVLARMEELGYIDEPTFAAAMAWPMESRLYGAAVELNAPFVAEMVRSEMLKRYGEGTYTDGFQVVTSLDSRLQKAANYSLRNGLLEFTRRRGYYGPIRSIELTDEILAAQFTEWPIEIRELLEQYAPGGLSVALVTAVNDDNTASILFRGGIIAALPWGGIKWARPFIDRETRGPEPEAASDVLSVGDLIYVMPTTTGTWALAQVPRAQGAVVSIDPSDGAVTALTGGFDFTTSKFNRARQAFRQPGSSFKPFIYSAALEYGNTPATVVLDAPVVISSSELEAVWRPINYSGRFYGPTRMREALVRSMNL
;
A
#
# COMPACT_ATOMS: atom_id res chain seq x y z
N ALA A 1 -24.33 -15.24 -0.61
CA ALA A 1 -23.04 -14.51 -0.66
C ALA A 1 -21.83 -15.45 -0.73
N ALA A 2 -21.57 -16.31 0.27
CA ALA A 2 -20.35 -17.15 0.31
C ALA A 2 -20.24 -18.12 -0.89
N ALA A 3 -21.34 -18.77 -1.30
CA ALA A 3 -21.39 -19.63 -2.48
C ALA A 3 -20.97 -18.88 -3.76
N GLN A 4 -21.41 -17.64 -3.91
CA GLN A 4 -21.01 -16.79 -5.01
C GLN A 4 -19.54 -16.40 -4.94
N VAL A 5 -19.04 -16.07 -3.72
CA VAL A 5 -17.65 -15.63 -3.52
C VAL A 5 -16.65 -16.75 -3.76
N TYR A 6 -16.93 -17.99 -3.32
CA TYR A 6 -15.95 -19.07 -3.40
C TYR A 6 -16.13 -19.99 -4.61
N PHE A 7 -17.35 -20.08 -5.18
CA PHE A 7 -17.67 -21.04 -6.24
C PHE A 7 -18.34 -20.40 -7.46
N ASN A 8 -18.67 -19.09 -7.44
CA ASN A 8 -19.45 -18.41 -8.48
C ASN A 8 -20.79 -19.07 -8.77
N LYS A 9 -21.46 -19.57 -7.73
CA LYS A 9 -22.73 -20.28 -7.81
C LYS A 9 -23.75 -19.66 -6.88
N ASP A 10 -25.02 -19.76 -7.27
CA ASP A 10 -26.11 -19.51 -6.34
C ASP A 10 -26.18 -20.63 -5.30
N LEU A 11 -26.68 -20.31 -4.11
CA LEU A 11 -26.79 -21.29 -3.02
C LEU A 11 -27.56 -22.57 -3.40
N ALA A 12 -28.55 -22.46 -4.28
CA ALA A 12 -29.32 -23.59 -4.76
C ALA A 12 -28.53 -24.53 -5.71
N ASN A 13 -27.39 -24.09 -6.22
CA ASN A 13 -26.60 -24.80 -7.24
C ASN A 13 -25.24 -25.32 -6.70
N ILE A 14 -24.97 -25.17 -5.40
CA ILE A 14 -23.78 -25.77 -4.78
C ILE A 14 -24.06 -27.25 -4.48
N ASN A 15 -23.01 -28.08 -4.59
CA ASN A 15 -23.10 -29.48 -4.22
C ASN A 15 -22.73 -29.70 -2.73
N GLU A 16 -22.81 -30.93 -2.26
CA GLU A 16 -22.56 -31.33 -0.87
C GLU A 16 -21.12 -31.03 -0.45
N ALA A 17 -20.14 -31.21 -1.34
CA ALA A 17 -18.74 -30.89 -1.08
C ALA A 17 -18.52 -29.38 -0.88
N GLU A 18 -19.13 -28.58 -1.72
CA GLU A 18 -19.09 -27.11 -1.64
C GLU A 18 -19.83 -26.60 -0.40
N ALA A 19 -21.00 -27.16 -0.10
CA ALA A 19 -21.77 -26.84 1.10
C ALA A 19 -20.98 -27.18 2.37
N ALA A 20 -20.39 -28.37 2.44
CA ALA A 20 -19.52 -28.79 3.56
C ALA A 20 -18.27 -27.90 3.69
N THR A 21 -17.71 -27.45 2.58
CA THR A 21 -16.58 -26.49 2.61
C THR A 21 -17.01 -25.17 3.25
N LEU A 22 -18.15 -24.61 2.86
CA LEU A 22 -18.68 -23.36 3.44
C LEU A 22 -18.94 -23.49 4.94
N ALA A 23 -19.56 -24.61 5.37
CA ALA A 23 -19.78 -24.89 6.79
C ALA A 23 -18.45 -25.04 7.53
N GLY A 24 -17.45 -25.67 6.90
CA GLY A 24 -16.12 -25.90 7.45
C GLY A 24 -15.32 -24.61 7.72
N VAL A 25 -15.59 -23.52 6.97
CA VAL A 25 -14.92 -22.23 7.14
C VAL A 25 -15.34 -21.52 8.45
N LEU A 26 -16.58 -21.68 8.90
CA LEU A 26 -17.20 -20.90 9.97
C LEU A 26 -16.42 -20.86 11.28
N PRO A 27 -15.84 -21.98 11.81
CA PRO A 27 -15.16 -21.96 13.11
C PRO A 27 -13.87 -21.13 13.14
N ALA A 28 -13.15 -21.03 12.02
CA ALA A 28 -11.92 -20.26 11.89
C ALA A 28 -11.70 -19.81 10.43
N PRO A 29 -12.34 -18.73 10.00
CA PRO A 29 -12.38 -18.31 8.59
C PRO A 29 -11.01 -18.07 7.96
N SER A 30 -10.04 -17.58 8.70
CA SER A 30 -8.67 -17.37 8.20
C SER A 30 -7.91 -18.69 8.03
N ARG A 31 -8.12 -19.67 8.93
CA ARG A 31 -7.41 -20.95 8.95
C ARG A 31 -7.96 -21.95 7.94
N TYR A 32 -9.29 -21.95 7.74
CA TYR A 32 -9.99 -22.89 6.87
C TYR A 32 -10.47 -22.26 5.57
N ASN A 33 -9.84 -21.15 5.16
CA ASN A 33 -10.17 -20.47 3.92
C ASN A 33 -9.79 -21.35 2.71
N PRO A 34 -10.75 -21.76 1.84
CA PRO A 34 -10.46 -22.70 0.76
C PRO A 34 -9.56 -22.13 -0.34
N VAL A 35 -9.41 -20.81 -0.41
CA VAL A 35 -8.56 -20.13 -1.40
C VAL A 35 -7.11 -20.02 -0.92
N TYR A 36 -6.91 -19.72 0.37
CA TYR A 36 -5.58 -19.44 0.92
C TYR A 36 -4.98 -20.65 1.67
N SER A 37 -5.80 -21.61 2.08
CA SER A 37 -5.38 -22.78 2.87
C SER A 37 -6.18 -24.01 2.44
N ALA A 38 -6.02 -24.43 1.18
CA ALA A 38 -6.78 -25.51 0.56
C ALA A 38 -6.72 -26.82 1.36
N ALA A 39 -5.52 -27.22 1.84
CA ALA A 39 -5.34 -28.43 2.62
C ALA A 39 -6.13 -28.42 3.95
N ASN A 40 -6.11 -27.31 4.68
CA ASN A 40 -6.88 -27.17 5.92
C ASN A 40 -8.39 -27.11 5.64
N ALA A 41 -8.78 -26.48 4.55
CA ALA A 41 -10.19 -26.46 4.12
C ALA A 41 -10.69 -27.85 3.72
N GLU A 42 -9.87 -28.62 3.02
CA GLU A 42 -10.17 -30.01 2.63
C GLU A 42 -10.31 -30.92 3.84
N MET A 43 -9.35 -30.87 4.78
CA MET A 43 -9.45 -31.61 6.04
C MET A 43 -10.74 -31.25 6.79
N ARG A 44 -11.07 -29.97 6.86
CA ARG A 44 -12.27 -29.51 7.57
C ARG A 44 -13.56 -29.88 6.84
N ARG A 45 -13.58 -29.84 5.50
CA ARG A 45 -14.66 -30.37 4.67
C ARG A 45 -14.94 -31.83 4.97
N GLY A 46 -13.87 -32.65 5.02
CA GLY A 46 -13.98 -34.09 5.34
C GLY A 46 -14.64 -34.34 6.70
N TYR A 47 -14.28 -33.55 7.72
CA TYR A 47 -14.95 -33.62 9.01
C TYR A 47 -16.45 -33.29 8.93
N VAL A 48 -16.83 -32.26 8.17
CA VAL A 48 -18.24 -31.88 8.01
C VAL A 48 -19.01 -32.96 7.26
N LEU A 49 -18.46 -33.49 6.16
CA LEU A 49 -19.07 -34.56 5.38
C LEU A 49 -19.29 -35.83 6.20
N ALA A 50 -18.28 -36.27 6.99
CA ALA A 50 -18.42 -37.41 7.87
C ALA A 50 -19.54 -37.20 8.91
N ARG A 51 -19.68 -35.99 9.42
CA ARG A 51 -20.76 -35.66 10.34
C ARG A 51 -22.13 -35.63 9.67
N MET A 52 -22.20 -35.20 8.40
CA MET A 52 -23.44 -35.22 7.62
C MET A 52 -23.90 -36.65 7.35
N GLU A 53 -22.99 -37.58 7.04
CA GLU A 53 -23.27 -38.99 6.86
C GLU A 53 -23.74 -39.65 8.18
N GLU A 54 -23.02 -39.47 9.27
CA GLU A 54 -23.33 -40.01 10.61
C GLU A 54 -24.76 -39.60 11.06
N LEU A 55 -25.18 -38.36 10.71
CA LEU A 55 -26.48 -37.84 11.07
C LEU A 55 -27.58 -38.17 10.04
N GLY A 56 -27.23 -38.90 8.98
CA GLY A 56 -28.19 -39.31 7.93
C GLY A 56 -28.67 -38.19 6.99
N TYR A 57 -27.91 -37.06 6.92
CA TYR A 57 -28.19 -35.99 5.95
C TYR A 57 -27.76 -36.36 4.52
N ILE A 58 -26.74 -37.19 4.38
CA ILE A 58 -26.28 -37.77 3.11
C ILE A 58 -26.07 -39.29 3.29
N ASP A 59 -26.17 -40.03 2.19
CA ASP A 59 -25.86 -41.44 2.15
C ASP A 59 -24.40 -41.74 1.84
N GLU A 60 -23.94 -43.00 2.03
CA GLU A 60 -22.54 -43.39 1.79
C GLU A 60 -22.07 -43.11 0.35
N PRO A 61 -22.83 -43.36 -0.73
CA PRO A 61 -22.44 -42.98 -2.09
C PRO A 61 -22.21 -41.47 -2.27
N THR A 62 -23.10 -40.64 -1.72
CA THR A 62 -22.98 -39.17 -1.76
C THR A 62 -21.79 -38.70 -0.96
N PHE A 63 -21.54 -39.30 0.22
CA PHE A 63 -20.33 -39.02 1.02
C PHE A 63 -19.07 -39.31 0.22
N ALA A 64 -18.95 -40.49 -0.38
CA ALA A 64 -17.79 -40.88 -1.16
C ALA A 64 -17.56 -39.95 -2.36
N ALA A 65 -18.62 -39.57 -3.09
CA ALA A 65 -18.56 -38.63 -4.20
C ALA A 65 -18.11 -37.23 -3.74
N ALA A 66 -18.65 -36.73 -2.62
CA ALA A 66 -18.31 -35.43 -2.07
C ALA A 66 -16.89 -35.36 -1.54
N MET A 67 -16.37 -36.44 -0.94
CA MET A 67 -14.97 -36.54 -0.51
C MET A 67 -13.99 -36.54 -1.68
N ALA A 68 -14.35 -37.20 -2.80
CA ALA A 68 -13.53 -37.21 -4.02
C ALA A 68 -13.61 -35.93 -4.84
N TRP A 69 -14.54 -35.01 -4.51
CA TRP A 69 -14.71 -33.76 -5.25
C TRP A 69 -13.48 -32.86 -5.14
N PRO A 70 -12.93 -32.34 -6.26
CA PRO A 70 -11.75 -31.50 -6.20
C PRO A 70 -12.00 -30.19 -5.43
N MET A 71 -10.98 -29.70 -4.71
CA MET A 71 -11.05 -28.43 -4.01
C MET A 71 -10.71 -27.28 -4.99
N GLU A 72 -11.68 -26.92 -5.80
CA GLU A 72 -11.56 -25.83 -6.79
C GLU A 72 -12.23 -24.56 -6.26
N SER A 73 -11.58 -23.88 -5.36
CA SER A 73 -12.07 -22.62 -4.82
C SER A 73 -11.16 -21.46 -5.23
N ARG A 74 -11.77 -20.38 -5.68
CA ARG A 74 -11.10 -19.11 -5.93
C ARG A 74 -12.02 -17.97 -5.53
N LEU A 75 -11.49 -16.79 -5.32
CA LEU A 75 -12.33 -15.63 -5.04
C LEU A 75 -13.03 -15.18 -6.33
N TYR A 76 -14.32 -15.37 -6.36
CA TYR A 76 -15.24 -14.82 -7.35
C TYR A 76 -15.93 -13.62 -6.69
N GLY A 77 -15.33 -12.47 -6.74
CA GLY A 77 -15.96 -11.22 -6.32
C GLY A 77 -16.16 -10.34 -7.54
N ALA A 78 -16.92 -9.26 -7.40
CA ALA A 78 -16.86 -8.19 -8.38
C ALA A 78 -15.38 -7.80 -8.53
N ALA A 79 -14.84 -8.01 -9.74
CA ALA A 79 -13.45 -7.68 -9.99
C ALA A 79 -13.24 -6.20 -9.66
N VAL A 80 -12.32 -5.91 -8.74
CA VAL A 80 -11.95 -4.54 -8.44
C VAL A 80 -11.13 -4.04 -9.64
N GLU A 81 -11.81 -3.44 -10.60
CA GLU A 81 -11.20 -2.95 -11.85
C GLU A 81 -10.22 -1.80 -11.60
N LEU A 82 -10.49 -1.01 -10.56
CA LEU A 82 -9.70 0.15 -10.19
C LEU A 82 -9.38 0.17 -8.70
N ASN A 83 -8.09 0.12 -8.37
CA ASN A 83 -7.61 0.26 -7.00
C ASN A 83 -7.69 1.73 -6.56
N ALA A 84 -8.79 2.11 -5.88
CA ALA A 84 -9.04 3.46 -5.36
C ALA A 84 -9.63 3.43 -3.93
N PRO A 85 -9.01 2.71 -2.97
CA PRO A 85 -9.62 2.44 -1.67
C PRO A 85 -9.86 3.70 -0.83
N PHE A 86 -9.03 4.74 -0.96
CA PHE A 86 -9.25 6.01 -0.28
C PHE A 86 -10.51 6.71 -0.76
N VAL A 87 -10.78 6.67 -2.07
CA VAL A 87 -12.00 7.24 -2.64
C VAL A 87 -13.22 6.38 -2.30
N ALA A 88 -13.10 5.06 -2.37
CA ALA A 88 -14.15 4.15 -1.95
C ALA A 88 -14.59 4.40 -0.50
N GLU A 89 -13.63 4.63 0.41
CA GLU A 89 -13.93 4.97 1.81
C GLU A 89 -14.57 6.37 1.96
N MET A 90 -14.16 7.34 1.13
CA MET A 90 -14.83 8.66 1.09
C MET A 90 -16.28 8.52 0.67
N VAL A 91 -16.55 7.73 -0.38
CA VAL A 91 -17.90 7.44 -0.87
C VAL A 91 -18.71 6.72 0.20
N ARG A 92 -18.15 5.65 0.79
CA ARG A 92 -18.82 4.89 1.85
C ARG A 92 -19.23 5.80 3.02
N SER A 93 -18.31 6.66 3.47
CA SER A 93 -18.55 7.58 4.58
C SER A 93 -19.65 8.60 4.27
N GLU A 94 -19.68 9.14 3.03
CA GLU A 94 -20.69 10.10 2.62
C GLU A 94 -22.07 9.42 2.47
N MET A 95 -22.11 8.22 1.89
CA MET A 95 -23.35 7.43 1.75
C MET A 95 -23.94 7.09 3.11
N LEU A 96 -23.08 6.64 4.05
CA LEU A 96 -23.52 6.32 5.42
C LEU A 96 -24.10 7.53 6.13
N LYS A 97 -23.50 8.71 5.93
CA LYS A 97 -24.00 9.97 6.50
C LYS A 97 -25.39 10.33 5.93
N ARG A 98 -25.63 10.05 4.65
CA ARG A 98 -26.89 10.41 3.95
C ARG A 98 -28.01 9.40 4.18
N TYR A 99 -27.69 8.11 4.16
CA TYR A 99 -28.65 7.01 4.08
C TYR A 99 -28.59 6.03 5.26
N GLY A 100 -27.65 6.25 6.21
CA GLY A 100 -27.47 5.33 7.33
C GLY A 100 -27.19 3.90 6.91
N GLU A 101 -27.73 2.93 7.64
CA GLU A 101 -27.56 1.49 7.37
C GLU A 101 -28.11 1.05 6.02
N GLY A 102 -29.07 1.76 5.45
CA GLY A 102 -29.58 1.55 4.09
C GLY A 102 -28.50 1.57 3.02
N THR A 103 -27.37 2.25 3.30
CA THR A 103 -26.18 2.23 2.43
C THR A 103 -25.74 0.82 2.03
N TYR A 104 -25.93 -0.16 2.92
CA TYR A 104 -25.48 -1.54 2.71
C TYR A 104 -26.57 -2.48 2.17
N THR A 105 -27.82 -2.07 2.22
CA THR A 105 -28.97 -2.93 1.93
C THR A 105 -29.80 -2.51 0.72
N ASP A 106 -29.80 -1.22 0.38
CA ASP A 106 -30.75 -0.65 -0.58
C ASP A 106 -30.24 -0.68 -2.04
N GLY A 107 -29.06 -1.27 -2.28
CA GLY A 107 -28.55 -1.54 -3.63
C GLY A 107 -28.09 -0.29 -4.39
N PHE A 108 -27.60 0.73 -3.71
CA PHE A 108 -27.10 1.97 -4.35
C PHE A 108 -25.98 1.72 -5.35
N GLN A 109 -26.05 2.40 -6.47
CA GLN A 109 -24.95 2.58 -7.41
C GLN A 109 -24.42 4.00 -7.32
N VAL A 110 -23.13 4.14 -7.04
CA VAL A 110 -22.47 5.44 -6.91
C VAL A 110 -21.46 5.60 -8.04
N VAL A 111 -21.71 6.57 -8.92
CA VAL A 111 -20.79 6.94 -9.99
C VAL A 111 -19.90 8.08 -9.49
N THR A 112 -18.61 7.97 -9.70
CA THR A 112 -17.61 8.98 -9.32
C THR A 112 -16.99 9.61 -10.55
N SER A 113 -16.31 10.75 -10.38
CA SER A 113 -15.56 11.46 -11.42
C SER A 113 -14.16 10.90 -11.69
N LEU A 114 -13.79 9.77 -11.07
CA LEU A 114 -12.46 9.19 -11.25
C LEU A 114 -12.21 8.75 -12.69
N ASP A 115 -11.07 9.17 -13.26
CA ASP A 115 -10.50 8.56 -14.46
C ASP A 115 -9.57 7.41 -14.06
N SER A 116 -9.81 6.24 -14.61
CA SER A 116 -9.06 5.03 -14.24
C SER A 116 -7.57 5.10 -14.58
N ARG A 117 -7.20 5.81 -15.66
CA ARG A 117 -5.80 5.99 -16.07
C ARG A 117 -5.09 6.94 -15.12
N LEU A 118 -5.75 8.06 -14.78
CA LEU A 118 -5.20 9.03 -13.84
C LEU A 118 -5.08 8.44 -12.43
N GLN A 119 -6.06 7.66 -11.99
CA GLN A 119 -5.99 6.99 -10.69
C GLN A 119 -4.85 5.96 -10.62
N LYS A 120 -4.66 5.16 -11.67
CA LYS A 120 -3.51 4.23 -11.76
C LYS A 120 -2.19 4.98 -11.73
N ALA A 121 -2.08 6.08 -12.48
CA ALA A 121 -0.90 6.93 -12.50
C ALA A 121 -0.63 7.57 -11.12
N ALA A 122 -1.65 8.06 -10.43
CA ALA A 122 -1.52 8.64 -9.09
C ALA A 122 -1.01 7.61 -8.07
N ASN A 123 -1.59 6.40 -8.06
CA ASN A 123 -1.15 5.32 -7.19
C ASN A 123 0.32 4.94 -7.46
N TYR A 124 0.69 4.77 -8.73
CA TYR A 124 2.04 4.42 -9.14
C TYR A 124 3.05 5.50 -8.76
N SER A 125 2.76 6.76 -9.11
CA SER A 125 3.65 7.89 -8.87
C SER A 125 3.88 8.15 -7.38
N LEU A 126 2.83 8.07 -6.56
CA LEU A 126 2.97 8.22 -5.11
C LEU A 126 3.84 7.12 -4.51
N ARG A 127 3.55 5.86 -4.85
CA ARG A 127 4.30 4.71 -4.32
C ARG A 127 5.77 4.79 -4.71
N ASN A 128 6.05 5.00 -5.99
CA ASN A 128 7.43 5.09 -6.48
C ASN A 128 8.16 6.30 -5.89
N GLY A 129 7.52 7.47 -5.84
CA GLY A 129 8.11 8.66 -5.24
C GLY A 129 8.49 8.46 -3.76
N LEU A 130 7.64 7.79 -2.98
CA LEU A 130 7.90 7.47 -1.58
C LEU A 130 9.00 6.41 -1.43
N LEU A 131 9.03 5.38 -2.28
CA LEU A 131 10.10 4.37 -2.28
C LEU A 131 11.44 4.98 -2.67
N GLU A 132 11.47 5.84 -3.68
CA GLU A 132 12.67 6.53 -4.13
C GLU A 132 13.19 7.53 -3.09
N PHE A 133 12.27 8.29 -2.47
CA PHE A 133 12.62 9.15 -1.34
C PHE A 133 13.26 8.34 -0.21
N THR A 134 12.68 7.18 0.11
CA THR A 134 13.16 6.29 1.17
C THR A 134 14.55 5.73 0.84
N ARG A 135 14.80 5.30 -0.40
CA ARG A 135 16.12 4.87 -0.87
C ARG A 135 17.19 5.95 -0.68
N ARG A 136 16.85 7.21 -0.99
CA ARG A 136 17.78 8.33 -0.77
C ARG A 136 18.11 8.58 0.71
N ARG A 137 17.25 8.12 1.64
CA ARG A 137 17.47 8.27 3.08
C ARG A 137 18.26 7.15 3.72
N GLY A 138 18.38 6.01 3.05
CA GLY A 138 19.10 4.84 3.52
C GLY A 138 18.18 3.68 3.91
N TYR A 139 18.77 2.55 4.19
CA TYR A 139 18.10 1.31 4.55
C TYR A 139 17.93 1.18 6.06
N TYR A 140 16.75 0.82 6.51
CA TYR A 140 16.39 0.70 7.94
C TYR A 140 16.70 -0.69 8.52
N GLY A 141 17.21 -1.61 7.68
CA GLY A 141 17.41 -3.01 8.05
C GLY A 141 16.26 -3.93 7.62
N PRO A 142 16.39 -5.23 7.88
CA PRO A 142 15.38 -6.23 7.58
C PRO A 142 14.11 -6.01 8.42
N ILE A 143 13.01 -6.62 8.01
CA ILE A 143 11.76 -6.65 8.79
C ILE A 143 12.04 -7.34 10.13
N ARG A 144 12.76 -8.45 10.04
CA ARG A 144 13.15 -9.31 11.17
C ARG A 144 14.29 -10.20 10.69
N SER A 145 15.19 -10.59 11.60
CA SER A 145 16.15 -11.67 11.38
C SER A 145 15.75 -12.90 12.20
N ILE A 146 15.85 -14.07 11.59
CA ILE A 146 15.57 -15.36 12.22
C ILE A 146 16.80 -16.25 12.07
N GLU A 147 16.98 -17.17 12.99
CA GLU A 147 18.04 -18.17 12.90
C GLU A 147 17.60 -19.28 11.93
N LEU A 148 18.40 -19.55 10.90
CA LEU A 148 18.22 -20.65 9.97
C LEU A 148 19.38 -21.61 10.16
N THR A 149 19.08 -22.82 10.60
CA THR A 149 20.08 -23.89 10.72
C THR A 149 20.32 -24.53 9.35
N ASP A 150 21.49 -25.15 9.18
CA ASP A 150 21.83 -25.90 7.96
C ASP A 150 20.83 -27.03 7.68
N GLU A 151 20.23 -27.62 8.74
CA GLU A 151 19.19 -28.64 8.63
C GLU A 151 17.91 -28.06 7.97
N ILE A 152 17.48 -26.86 8.39
CA ILE A 152 16.31 -26.19 7.80
C ILE A 152 16.60 -25.84 6.34
N LEU A 153 17.78 -25.28 6.04
CA LEU A 153 18.16 -24.91 4.69
C LEU A 153 18.29 -26.11 3.73
N ALA A 154 18.67 -27.27 4.22
CA ALA A 154 18.77 -28.50 3.45
C ALA A 154 17.43 -29.23 3.25
N ALA A 155 16.43 -28.96 4.09
CA ALA A 155 15.12 -29.59 4.05
C ALA A 155 14.24 -29.00 2.92
N GLN A 156 13.25 -29.79 2.47
CA GLN A 156 12.22 -29.25 1.58
C GLN A 156 11.39 -28.17 2.27
N PHE A 157 10.97 -27.15 1.55
CA PHE A 157 10.20 -26.03 2.13
C PHE A 157 8.94 -26.48 2.89
N THR A 158 8.30 -27.56 2.46
CA THR A 158 7.13 -28.15 3.13
C THR A 158 7.42 -28.70 4.52
N GLU A 159 8.69 -29.03 4.80
CA GLU A 159 9.18 -29.58 6.06
C GLU A 159 9.70 -28.48 7.02
N TRP A 160 9.82 -27.24 6.53
CA TRP A 160 10.25 -26.12 7.36
C TRP A 160 9.26 -25.86 8.50
N PRO A 161 9.74 -25.35 9.66
CA PRO A 161 8.87 -24.96 10.76
C PRO A 161 7.73 -24.05 10.28
N ILE A 162 6.52 -24.32 10.76
CA ILE A 162 5.32 -23.59 10.33
C ILE A 162 5.44 -22.09 10.63
N GLU A 163 6.09 -21.74 11.72
CA GLU A 163 6.33 -20.36 12.14
C GLU A 163 7.15 -19.58 11.11
N ILE A 164 8.13 -20.22 10.47
CA ILE A 164 8.94 -19.61 9.41
C ILE A 164 8.12 -19.48 8.12
N ARG A 165 7.35 -20.50 7.77
CA ARG A 165 6.50 -20.47 6.57
C ARG A 165 5.41 -19.40 6.69
N GLU A 166 4.80 -19.23 7.87
CA GLU A 166 3.81 -18.17 8.13
C GLU A 166 4.39 -16.75 8.03
N LEU A 167 5.69 -16.56 8.31
CA LEU A 167 6.35 -15.27 8.11
C LEU A 167 6.33 -14.80 6.64
N LEU A 168 6.37 -15.73 5.70
CA LEU A 168 6.33 -15.45 4.27
C LEU A 168 4.90 -15.16 3.75
N GLU A 169 3.88 -15.51 4.53
CA GLU A 169 2.47 -15.23 4.23
C GLU A 169 2.02 -13.83 4.69
N GLN A 170 2.90 -13.06 5.33
CA GLN A 170 2.57 -11.74 5.83
C GLN A 170 2.17 -10.78 4.70
N TYR A 171 1.22 -9.90 5.03
CA TYR A 171 0.84 -8.84 4.12
C TYR A 171 2.02 -7.89 3.84
N ALA A 172 2.31 -7.69 2.57
CA ALA A 172 3.33 -6.75 2.11
C ALA A 172 2.66 -5.47 1.57
N PRO A 173 2.89 -4.30 2.21
CA PRO A 173 2.25 -3.06 1.80
C PRO A 173 2.69 -2.57 0.43
N GLY A 174 1.80 -1.86 -0.26
CA GLY A 174 2.14 -1.09 -1.46
C GLY A 174 2.54 -1.92 -2.67
N GLY A 175 2.24 -3.23 -2.68
CA GLY A 175 2.62 -4.15 -3.76
C GLY A 175 4.05 -4.67 -3.65
N LEU A 176 4.67 -4.53 -2.49
CA LEU A 176 5.92 -5.20 -2.15
C LEU A 176 5.68 -6.72 -1.97
N SER A 177 6.75 -7.47 -1.88
CA SER A 177 6.71 -8.90 -1.51
C SER A 177 7.60 -9.15 -0.31
N VAL A 178 7.20 -10.07 0.56
CA VAL A 178 8.04 -10.57 1.64
C VAL A 178 8.91 -11.70 1.10
N ALA A 179 10.18 -11.69 1.42
CA ALA A 179 11.12 -12.76 1.08
C ALA A 179 12.11 -12.98 2.23
N LEU A 180 12.59 -14.22 2.35
CA LEU A 180 13.59 -14.62 3.33
C LEU A 180 14.93 -14.86 2.63
N VAL A 181 16.00 -14.28 3.13
CA VAL A 181 17.35 -14.50 2.61
C VAL A 181 17.83 -15.87 3.03
N THR A 182 18.09 -16.75 2.08
CA THR A 182 18.57 -18.13 2.33
C THR A 182 20.06 -18.31 2.04
N ALA A 183 20.64 -17.44 1.22
CA ALA A 183 22.08 -17.39 0.98
C ALA A 183 22.52 -15.98 0.59
N VAL A 184 23.74 -15.62 0.94
CA VAL A 184 24.46 -14.45 0.43
C VAL A 184 25.71 -14.98 -0.28
N ASN A 185 25.83 -14.72 -1.58
CA ASN A 185 26.81 -15.35 -2.45
C ASN A 185 28.03 -14.46 -2.69
N ASP A 186 29.18 -15.07 -3.00
CA ASP A 186 30.44 -14.36 -3.26
C ASP A 186 30.41 -13.45 -4.50
N ASP A 187 29.46 -13.69 -5.42
CA ASP A 187 29.18 -12.85 -6.59
C ASP A 187 28.32 -11.61 -6.28
N ASN A 188 28.14 -11.31 -5.00
CA ASN A 188 27.27 -10.22 -4.51
C ASN A 188 25.77 -10.37 -4.85
N THR A 189 25.31 -11.57 -5.18
CA THR A 189 23.87 -11.87 -5.21
C THR A 189 23.39 -12.43 -3.87
N ALA A 190 22.09 -12.38 -3.61
CA ALA A 190 21.46 -13.11 -2.52
C ALA A 190 20.39 -14.04 -3.08
N SER A 191 20.26 -15.23 -2.49
CA SER A 191 19.13 -16.12 -2.75
C SER A 191 17.99 -15.77 -1.79
N ILE A 192 16.81 -15.54 -2.36
CA ILE A 192 15.62 -15.15 -1.59
C ILE A 192 14.51 -16.15 -1.81
N LEU A 193 13.86 -16.55 -0.74
CA LEU A 193 12.77 -17.49 -0.70
C LEU A 193 11.45 -16.78 -0.47
N PHE A 194 10.48 -17.00 -1.33
CA PHE A 194 9.11 -16.52 -1.22
C PHE A 194 8.18 -17.60 -0.64
N ARG A 195 6.96 -17.19 -0.31
CA ARG A 195 5.88 -18.10 -0.01
C ARG A 195 5.75 -19.20 -1.06
N GLY A 196 5.36 -20.41 -0.61
CA GLY A 196 5.23 -21.57 -1.50
C GLY A 196 6.56 -22.20 -1.93
N GLY A 197 7.70 -21.79 -1.35
CA GLY A 197 9.01 -22.39 -1.62
C GLY A 197 9.67 -21.89 -2.92
N ILE A 198 9.21 -20.79 -3.48
CA ILE A 198 9.77 -20.21 -4.71
C ILE A 198 11.06 -19.48 -4.38
N ILE A 199 12.17 -19.86 -5.03
CA ILE A 199 13.48 -19.23 -4.85
C ILE A 199 13.77 -18.33 -6.05
N ALA A 200 14.34 -17.16 -5.79
CA ALA A 200 14.81 -16.22 -6.81
C ALA A 200 16.15 -15.60 -6.40
N ALA A 201 16.87 -15.07 -7.38
CA ALA A 201 18.06 -14.28 -7.13
C ALA A 201 17.73 -12.81 -6.94
N LEU A 202 18.35 -12.21 -5.93
CA LEU A 202 18.37 -10.76 -5.69
C LEU A 202 19.75 -10.23 -6.11
N PRO A 203 19.85 -9.57 -7.27
CA PRO A 203 21.14 -9.15 -7.82
C PRO A 203 21.72 -7.94 -7.06
N TRP A 204 23.04 -7.77 -7.11
CA TRP A 204 23.75 -6.64 -6.50
C TRP A 204 23.18 -5.27 -6.88
N GLY A 205 22.79 -5.10 -8.16
CA GLY A 205 22.12 -3.88 -8.61
C GLY A 205 20.85 -3.51 -7.85
N GLY A 206 20.17 -4.52 -7.30
CA GLY A 206 19.00 -4.34 -6.45
C GLY A 206 19.32 -4.10 -4.97
N ILE A 207 20.55 -4.38 -4.52
CA ILE A 207 20.97 -4.31 -3.10
C ILE A 207 21.84 -3.07 -2.83
N LYS A 208 22.78 -2.72 -3.70
CA LYS A 208 23.86 -1.74 -3.50
C LYS A 208 23.43 -0.33 -3.05
N TRP A 209 22.16 0.02 -3.22
CA TRP A 209 21.65 1.32 -2.76
C TRP A 209 21.51 1.40 -1.24
N ALA A 210 21.53 0.27 -0.55
CA ALA A 210 21.06 0.09 0.82
C ALA A 210 22.10 0.52 1.87
N ARG A 211 22.60 1.76 1.76
CA ARG A 211 23.42 2.39 2.80
C ARG A 211 22.64 2.43 4.11
N PRO A 212 23.24 2.11 5.26
CA PRO A 212 22.54 2.17 6.53
C PRO A 212 21.95 3.56 6.81
N PHE A 213 20.69 3.62 7.22
CA PHE A 213 20.07 4.84 7.72
C PHE A 213 20.64 5.16 9.11
N ILE A 214 21.16 6.36 9.31
CA ILE A 214 21.61 6.87 10.61
C ILE A 214 20.58 7.86 11.16
N ASP A 215 20.35 8.96 10.44
CA ASP A 215 19.35 9.97 10.79
C ASP A 215 18.77 10.66 9.53
N ARG A 216 18.07 11.78 9.73
CA ARG A 216 17.41 12.50 8.62
C ARG A 216 18.38 13.09 7.60
N GLU A 217 19.63 13.35 7.97
CA GLU A 217 20.64 14.03 7.16
C GLU A 217 21.79 13.11 6.80
N THR A 218 22.02 12.05 7.59
CA THR A 218 23.20 11.21 7.53
C THR A 218 22.86 9.77 7.16
N ARG A 219 23.68 9.18 6.30
CA ARG A 219 23.67 7.74 5.95
C ARG A 219 25.03 7.13 6.27
N GLY A 220 25.06 5.86 6.53
CA GLY A 220 26.26 5.07 6.67
C GLY A 220 27.07 4.98 5.37
N PRO A 221 28.19 4.27 5.38
CA PRO A 221 29.05 4.07 4.21
C PRO A 221 28.29 3.36 3.09
N GLU A 222 28.81 3.44 1.88
CA GLU A 222 28.29 2.63 0.77
C GLU A 222 28.67 1.18 0.98
N PRO A 223 27.74 0.23 0.79
CA PRO A 223 28.05 -1.18 0.89
C PRO A 223 28.93 -1.59 -0.29
N GLU A 224 29.94 -2.41 -0.03
CA GLU A 224 30.86 -2.96 -1.03
C GLU A 224 30.45 -4.37 -1.46
N ALA A 225 29.75 -5.08 -0.58
CA ALA A 225 29.25 -6.43 -0.80
C ALA A 225 27.80 -6.62 -0.35
N ALA A 226 27.13 -7.65 -0.85
CA ALA A 226 25.78 -8.00 -0.41
C ALA A 226 25.73 -8.37 1.07
N SER A 227 26.81 -8.93 1.62
CA SER A 227 26.97 -9.27 3.04
C SER A 227 27.06 -8.05 3.98
N ASP A 228 27.36 -6.85 3.46
CA ASP A 228 27.30 -5.61 4.25
C ASP A 228 25.85 -5.18 4.53
N VAL A 229 24.89 -5.73 3.80
CA VAL A 229 23.48 -5.32 3.81
C VAL A 229 22.55 -6.43 4.31
N LEU A 230 22.82 -7.66 3.92
CA LEU A 230 21.96 -8.82 4.12
C LEU A 230 22.71 -9.96 4.79
N SER A 231 22.00 -10.67 5.66
CA SER A 231 22.45 -11.90 6.29
C SER A 231 21.45 -13.04 6.02
N VAL A 232 21.93 -14.28 6.05
CA VAL A 232 21.05 -15.46 6.01
C VAL A 232 20.07 -15.38 7.17
N GLY A 233 18.79 -15.62 6.91
CA GLY A 233 17.72 -15.49 7.89
C GLY A 233 17.06 -14.12 7.94
N ASP A 234 17.52 -13.15 7.16
CA ASP A 234 16.85 -11.84 7.08
C ASP A 234 15.53 -11.94 6.30
N LEU A 235 14.44 -11.57 6.96
CA LEU A 235 13.14 -11.36 6.33
C LEU A 235 13.10 -9.93 5.79
N ILE A 236 12.92 -9.77 4.50
CA ILE A 236 13.03 -8.50 3.80
C ILE A 236 11.82 -8.20 2.92
N TYR A 237 11.62 -6.92 2.61
CA TYR A 237 10.75 -6.54 1.50
C TYR A 237 11.55 -6.46 0.20
N VAL A 238 10.95 -6.96 -0.87
CA VAL A 238 11.48 -6.84 -2.23
C VAL A 238 10.39 -6.39 -3.20
N MET A 239 10.80 -5.85 -4.33
CA MET A 239 9.90 -5.45 -5.40
C MET A 239 10.44 -5.92 -6.76
N PRO A 240 9.56 -6.26 -7.71
CA PRO A 240 9.99 -6.55 -9.08
C PRO A 240 10.49 -5.27 -9.76
N THR A 241 11.53 -5.40 -10.54
CA THR A 241 12.04 -4.33 -11.42
C THR A 241 11.39 -4.39 -12.78
N THR A 242 11.53 -3.34 -13.58
CA THR A 242 11.05 -3.30 -14.95
C THR A 242 11.74 -4.33 -15.88
N THR A 243 12.90 -4.83 -15.47
CA THR A 243 13.67 -5.87 -16.19
C THR A 243 13.31 -7.30 -15.76
N GLY A 244 12.32 -7.46 -14.87
CA GLY A 244 11.89 -8.77 -14.38
C GLY A 244 12.79 -9.37 -13.29
N THR A 245 13.76 -8.62 -12.79
CA THR A 245 14.59 -9.00 -11.63
C THR A 245 13.97 -8.46 -10.32
N TRP A 246 14.56 -8.82 -9.18
CA TRP A 246 14.15 -8.32 -7.87
C TRP A 246 15.06 -7.20 -7.38
N ALA A 247 14.52 -6.30 -6.59
CA ALA A 247 15.26 -5.29 -5.86
C ALA A 247 14.82 -5.24 -4.40
N LEU A 248 15.79 -5.05 -3.50
CA LEU A 248 15.54 -4.79 -2.09
C LEU A 248 14.68 -3.52 -1.95
N ALA A 249 13.68 -3.60 -1.09
CA ALA A 249 12.76 -2.52 -0.81
C ALA A 249 12.53 -2.37 0.69
N GLN A 250 11.85 -1.32 1.08
CA GLN A 250 11.39 -1.12 2.46
C GLN A 250 10.15 -0.26 2.48
N VAL A 251 9.30 -0.44 3.48
CA VAL A 251 8.11 0.37 3.66
C VAL A 251 8.51 1.81 4.01
N PRO A 252 8.05 2.82 3.26
CA PRO A 252 8.37 4.21 3.53
C PRO A 252 7.86 4.67 4.90
N ARG A 253 8.74 5.30 5.69
CA ARG A 253 8.32 6.04 6.90
C ARG A 253 7.66 7.36 6.53
N ALA A 254 8.12 7.99 5.45
CA ALA A 254 7.46 9.15 4.88
C ALA A 254 6.14 8.76 4.24
N GLN A 255 5.19 9.67 4.30
CA GLN A 255 3.87 9.51 3.72
C GLN A 255 3.58 10.70 2.81
N GLY A 256 2.65 10.52 1.88
CA GLY A 256 2.25 11.56 0.93
C GLY A 256 0.83 11.32 0.43
N ALA A 257 0.37 12.24 -0.40
CA ALA A 257 -0.90 12.12 -1.11
C ALA A 257 -0.76 12.72 -2.50
N VAL A 258 -1.60 12.28 -3.42
CA VAL A 258 -1.78 12.87 -4.76
C VAL A 258 -3.26 13.12 -4.98
N VAL A 259 -3.58 14.32 -5.48
CA VAL A 259 -4.93 14.68 -5.92
C VAL A 259 -4.83 15.28 -7.31
N SER A 260 -5.67 14.82 -8.22
CA SER A 260 -5.86 15.41 -9.56
C SER A 260 -7.28 15.95 -9.64
N ILE A 261 -7.39 17.19 -10.10
CA ILE A 261 -8.67 17.90 -10.21
C ILE A 261 -8.80 18.41 -11.63
N ASP A 262 -9.98 18.27 -12.23
CA ASP A 262 -10.31 18.92 -13.49
C ASP A 262 -10.47 20.44 -13.26
N PRO A 263 -9.69 21.28 -13.92
CA PRO A 263 -9.76 22.72 -13.69
C PRO A 263 -11.05 23.38 -14.21
N SER A 264 -11.82 22.70 -15.04
CA SER A 264 -13.03 23.25 -15.64
C SER A 264 -14.23 23.24 -14.69
N ASP A 265 -14.33 22.23 -13.84
CA ASP A 265 -15.48 21.99 -12.96
C ASP A 265 -15.12 21.64 -11.52
N GLY A 266 -13.83 21.43 -11.24
CA GLY A 266 -13.33 21.05 -9.91
C GLY A 266 -13.51 19.58 -9.56
N ALA A 267 -13.91 18.73 -10.52
CA ALA A 267 -14.09 17.30 -10.27
C ALA A 267 -12.76 16.60 -9.92
N VAL A 268 -12.79 15.76 -8.92
CA VAL A 268 -11.62 14.94 -8.53
C VAL A 268 -11.48 13.78 -9.51
N THR A 269 -10.46 13.82 -10.35
CA THR A 269 -10.19 12.79 -11.36
C THR A 269 -9.27 11.68 -10.88
N ALA A 270 -8.47 11.92 -9.83
CA ALA A 270 -7.69 10.89 -9.12
C ALA A 270 -7.39 11.34 -7.69
N LEU A 271 -7.36 10.40 -6.75
CA LEU A 271 -6.95 10.65 -5.38
C LEU A 271 -6.33 9.42 -4.74
N THR A 272 -5.16 9.58 -4.14
CA THR A 272 -4.56 8.60 -3.24
C THR A 272 -4.02 9.30 -2.00
N GLY A 273 -4.39 8.82 -0.81
CA GLY A 273 -4.13 9.49 0.47
C GLY A 273 -2.98 8.89 1.28
N GLY A 274 -2.23 7.91 0.72
CA GLY A 274 -1.13 7.25 1.42
C GLY A 274 -0.47 6.17 0.59
N PHE A 275 0.63 5.62 1.10
CA PHE A 275 1.38 4.55 0.46
C PHE A 275 0.54 3.28 0.29
N ASP A 276 -0.19 2.91 1.34
CA ASP A 276 -1.03 1.73 1.37
C ASP A 276 -2.21 1.91 2.32
N PHE A 277 -3.42 1.60 1.83
CA PHE A 277 -4.67 1.80 2.58
C PHE A 277 -4.85 0.77 3.69
N THR A 278 -4.36 -0.45 3.50
CA THR A 278 -4.48 -1.52 4.49
C THR A 278 -3.68 -1.21 5.75
N THR A 279 -2.50 -0.62 5.58
CA THR A 279 -1.63 -0.22 6.69
C THR A 279 -2.02 1.11 7.31
N SER A 280 -2.62 2.02 6.54
CA SER A 280 -3.05 3.33 7.05
C SER A 280 -4.26 3.84 6.27
N LYS A 281 -5.42 3.79 6.92
CA LYS A 281 -6.69 4.32 6.38
C LYS A 281 -6.76 5.84 6.41
N PHE A 282 -5.80 6.51 7.06
CA PHE A 282 -5.75 7.97 7.15
C PHE A 282 -5.52 8.60 5.78
N ASN A 283 -6.53 9.30 5.27
CA ASN A 283 -6.49 9.96 3.97
C ASN A 283 -5.82 11.33 4.09
N ARG A 284 -4.55 11.41 3.75
CA ARG A 284 -3.74 12.62 3.89
C ARG A 284 -4.16 13.73 2.94
N ALA A 285 -4.82 13.40 1.84
CA ALA A 285 -5.39 14.40 0.93
C ALA A 285 -6.55 15.18 1.56
N ARG A 286 -7.30 14.55 2.50
CA ARG A 286 -8.51 15.12 3.09
C ARG A 286 -8.37 15.45 4.58
N GLN A 287 -7.62 14.62 5.32
CA GLN A 287 -7.60 14.65 6.78
C GLN A 287 -6.33 15.29 7.37
N ALA A 288 -5.25 15.42 6.57
CA ALA A 288 -4.02 16.03 7.04
C ALA A 288 -4.11 17.56 6.96
N PHE A 289 -4.34 18.19 8.09
CA PHE A 289 -4.27 19.65 8.23
C PHE A 289 -2.80 20.08 8.29
N ARG A 290 -2.22 20.38 7.14
CA ARG A 290 -0.83 20.84 7.00
C ARG A 290 -0.80 22.29 6.57
N GLN A 291 0.19 23.02 7.06
CA GLN A 291 0.45 24.39 6.63
C GLN A 291 0.81 24.37 5.13
N PRO A 292 0.06 25.13 4.27
CA PRO A 292 0.28 25.12 2.83
C PRO A 292 1.60 25.79 2.43
N GLY A 293 2.11 26.69 3.27
CA GLY A 293 3.31 27.45 2.97
C GLY A 293 3.20 28.21 1.66
N SER A 294 4.33 28.29 0.89
CA SER A 294 4.34 28.99 -0.41
C SER A 294 3.40 28.42 -1.47
N SER A 295 2.84 27.22 -1.26
CA SER A 295 1.81 26.67 -2.17
C SER A 295 0.51 27.48 -2.14
N PHE A 296 0.31 28.34 -1.14
CA PHE A 296 -0.83 29.25 -1.07
C PHE A 296 -0.64 30.54 -1.89
N LYS A 297 0.58 30.89 -2.29
CA LYS A 297 0.87 32.13 -3.04
C LYS A 297 0.07 32.29 -4.34
N PRO A 298 -0.14 31.27 -5.17
CA PRO A 298 -0.99 31.42 -6.37
C PRO A 298 -2.37 31.99 -6.07
N PHE A 299 -3.00 31.60 -4.96
CA PHE A 299 -4.32 32.11 -4.55
C PHE A 299 -4.25 33.59 -4.15
N ILE A 300 -3.20 33.99 -3.40
CA ILE A 300 -2.97 35.40 -3.02
C ILE A 300 -2.74 36.25 -4.27
N TYR A 301 -1.92 35.76 -5.21
CA TYR A 301 -1.65 36.49 -6.45
C TYR A 301 -2.86 36.55 -7.37
N SER A 302 -3.69 35.49 -7.45
CA SER A 302 -4.96 35.55 -8.18
C SER A 302 -5.89 36.63 -7.61
N ALA A 303 -6.06 36.67 -6.30
CA ALA A 303 -6.83 37.70 -5.63
C ALA A 303 -6.25 39.10 -5.93
N ALA A 304 -4.94 39.29 -5.88
CA ALA A 304 -4.31 40.57 -6.21
C ALA A 304 -4.61 41.02 -7.66
N LEU A 305 -4.63 40.09 -8.62
CA LEU A 305 -5.01 40.37 -10.00
C LEU A 305 -6.48 40.81 -10.11
N GLU A 306 -7.38 40.15 -9.38
CA GLU A 306 -8.81 40.56 -9.34
C GLU A 306 -9.01 41.95 -8.74
N TYR A 307 -8.15 42.36 -7.81
CA TYR A 307 -8.14 43.71 -7.24
C TYR A 307 -7.43 44.75 -8.14
N GLY A 308 -7.18 44.41 -9.39
CA GLY A 308 -6.66 45.35 -10.39
C GLY A 308 -5.14 45.43 -10.49
N ASN A 309 -4.41 44.59 -9.74
CA ASN A 309 -2.98 44.48 -9.96
C ASN A 309 -2.68 43.75 -11.26
N THR A 310 -1.47 43.91 -11.76
CA THR A 310 -0.98 43.21 -12.95
C THR A 310 0.31 42.47 -12.65
N PRO A 311 0.72 41.53 -13.48
CA PRO A 311 2.02 40.89 -13.34
C PRO A 311 3.22 41.85 -13.34
N ALA A 312 3.03 43.07 -13.89
CA ALA A 312 4.04 44.13 -13.93
C ALA A 312 3.96 45.06 -12.70
N THR A 313 2.91 45.01 -11.90
CA THR A 313 2.78 45.81 -10.67
C THR A 313 4.01 45.61 -9.79
N VAL A 314 4.60 46.71 -9.34
CA VAL A 314 5.80 46.71 -8.50
C VAL A 314 5.37 46.75 -7.05
N VAL A 315 5.87 45.82 -6.27
CA VAL A 315 5.74 45.74 -4.81
C VAL A 315 7.10 45.88 -4.17
N LEU A 316 7.15 46.40 -2.96
CA LEU A 316 8.42 46.63 -2.26
C LEU A 316 8.77 45.39 -1.41
N ASP A 317 9.82 44.68 -1.81
CA ASP A 317 10.45 43.64 -1.01
C ASP A 317 11.37 44.27 0.03
N ALA A 318 10.86 44.51 1.23
CA ALA A 318 11.54 45.18 2.32
C ALA A 318 11.18 44.50 3.65
N PRO A 319 11.96 44.69 4.71
CA PRO A 319 11.60 44.17 6.02
C PRO A 319 10.26 44.70 6.50
N VAL A 320 9.33 43.78 6.76
CA VAL A 320 8.01 44.10 7.33
C VAL A 320 7.93 43.47 8.72
N VAL A 321 7.37 44.23 9.65
CA VAL A 321 7.08 43.77 11.01
C VAL A 321 5.62 43.90 11.25
N ILE A 322 4.92 42.77 11.40
CA ILE A 322 3.50 42.75 11.70
C ILE A 322 3.33 42.32 13.16
N SER A 323 2.75 43.22 13.95
CA SER A 323 2.31 42.95 15.32
C SER A 323 0.76 42.97 15.33
N SER A 324 0.17 41.88 15.77
CA SER A 324 -1.28 41.79 15.99
C SER A 324 -1.53 41.18 17.36
N SER A 325 -2.58 41.62 18.02
CA SER A 325 -3.04 41.01 19.28
C SER A 325 -3.43 39.54 19.15
N GLU A 326 -3.62 39.08 17.93
CA GLU A 326 -3.98 37.68 17.62
C GLU A 326 -2.74 36.80 17.32
N LEU A 327 -1.55 37.40 17.22
CA LEU A 327 -0.30 36.67 17.00
C LEU A 327 0.42 36.47 18.33
N GLU A 328 0.75 35.24 18.66
CA GLU A 328 1.55 34.87 19.85
C GLU A 328 2.97 35.50 19.83
N ALA A 329 3.46 35.91 18.64
CA ALA A 329 4.74 36.56 18.45
C ALA A 329 4.72 37.56 17.29
N VAL A 330 5.64 38.52 17.30
CA VAL A 330 5.83 39.47 16.21
C VAL A 330 6.26 38.72 14.95
N TRP A 331 5.46 38.80 13.88
CA TRP A 331 5.78 38.15 12.61
C TRP A 331 6.71 39.01 11.75
N ARG A 332 7.84 38.41 11.37
CA ARG A 332 8.89 39.08 10.55
C ARG A 332 9.26 38.16 9.39
N PRO A 333 8.51 38.17 8.27
CA PRO A 333 8.83 37.37 7.14
C PRO A 333 10.18 37.76 6.53
N ILE A 334 10.95 36.77 6.14
CA ILE A 334 12.19 36.95 5.38
C ILE A 334 12.17 36.01 4.18
N ASN A 335 12.81 36.42 3.08
CA ASN A 335 12.99 35.57 1.92
C ASN A 335 13.90 34.38 2.26
N TYR A 336 13.72 33.26 1.56
CA TYR A 336 14.58 32.08 1.72
C TYR A 336 16.07 32.39 1.51
N SER A 337 16.37 33.38 0.62
CA SER A 337 17.71 33.88 0.39
C SER A 337 18.31 34.69 1.56
N GLY A 338 17.51 35.03 2.57
CA GLY A 338 17.90 35.96 3.64
C GLY A 338 18.09 37.41 3.23
N ARG A 339 17.73 37.76 1.99
CA ARG A 339 17.94 39.11 1.42
C ARG A 339 16.62 39.72 0.98
N PHE A 340 16.56 41.06 0.99
CA PHE A 340 15.52 41.86 0.40
C PHE A 340 16.01 42.51 -0.90
N TYR A 341 15.13 42.60 -1.88
CA TYR A 341 15.49 43.00 -3.25
C TYR A 341 14.93 44.37 -3.63
N GLY A 342 14.17 45.02 -2.72
CA GLY A 342 13.56 46.33 -3.01
C GLY A 342 12.39 46.24 -3.98
N PRO A 343 12.18 47.29 -4.82
CA PRO A 343 11.08 47.30 -5.78
C PRO A 343 11.13 46.13 -6.76
N THR A 344 10.15 45.22 -6.66
CA THR A 344 10.13 43.96 -7.40
C THR A 344 8.77 43.78 -8.09
N ARG A 345 8.78 43.32 -9.34
CA ARG A 345 7.53 43.01 -10.07
C ARG A 345 6.86 41.78 -9.47
N MET A 346 5.52 41.81 -9.41
CA MET A 346 4.74 40.69 -8.90
C MET A 346 5.09 39.37 -9.58
N ARG A 347 5.26 39.35 -10.91
CA ARG A 347 5.70 38.14 -11.64
C ARG A 347 7.00 37.58 -11.12
N GLU A 348 8.01 38.45 -10.92
CA GLU A 348 9.32 38.07 -10.42
C GLU A 348 9.23 37.54 -8.98
N ALA A 349 8.44 38.20 -8.16
CA ALA A 349 8.20 37.82 -6.79
C ALA A 349 7.56 36.41 -6.67
N LEU A 350 6.59 36.10 -7.53
CA LEU A 350 5.97 34.77 -7.58
C LEU A 350 6.97 33.70 -8.06
N VAL A 351 7.72 33.99 -9.14
CA VAL A 351 8.72 33.07 -9.71
C VAL A 351 9.79 32.69 -8.67
N ARG A 352 10.25 33.68 -7.90
CA ARG A 352 11.25 33.47 -6.83
C ARG A 352 10.63 33.06 -5.50
N SER A 353 9.33 32.94 -5.42
CA SER A 353 8.60 32.65 -4.18
C SER A 353 8.97 33.59 -3.03
N MET A 354 9.10 34.90 -3.33
CA MET A 354 9.42 35.90 -2.32
C MET A 354 8.32 36.06 -1.27
N ASN A 355 8.70 36.41 -0.07
CA ASN A 355 7.77 36.68 1.04
C ASN A 355 7.56 38.21 1.14
N LEU A 356 6.72 38.69 0.24
CA LEU A 356 6.36 40.13 0.13
C LEU A 356 5.10 40.41 0.93
#